data_810c510d5dfb2226dcb95d7a2622b5ed
#
_entry.id   810c510d5dfb2226dcb95d7a2622b5ed
#
_cell.length_a   1.000
_cell.length_b   1.000
_cell.length_c   1.000
_cell.angle_alpha   90.00
_cell.angle_beta   90.00
_cell.angle_gamma   90.00
#
_symmetry.space_group_name_H-M   'P 1'
#
loop_
_entity.id
_entity.type
_entity.pdbx_description
1 polymer ?
#
loop_
_entity_poly.entity_id
_entity_poly.type
_entity_poly.pdbx_seq_one_letter_code
_entity_poly.pdbx_strand_id
1 'polypeptide(L)'
;MKADHATAPGDTDLRPAPVPDKADYDVVVVGGGPAGLAAASYCGRKFLRTAIFEGDCWGGILTRWCPDKRIDNYPGTRPGIRAEELAQSLVDFAGRSGVDLFERRVEEISRDREIRAGNERYRGKVVILASGSTAAEAGIPREMELAERGGGVFYKIPDPSRFRDQRVVIVGGGDTALSHIQRLMGIASRITLVHRQEALRSGYEASEVLEGEDVEILLRTAIETILGENRVKGVRLKDLDTGETHDRPADAVVMAVGVKPNFALFQDLGVSRDSKGQIATDPWQRTSVPHFFAIGDVSSPLKMIVTAVAQAATAAHQAYVEVRSPYWK
;
A
#
# COMPACT_ATOMS: atom_id res chain seq x y z
N MET A 1 34.89 -40.14 14.16
CA MET A 1 33.93 -39.09 14.58
C MET A 1 33.13 -38.69 13.37
N LYS A 2 31.87 -39.16 13.28
CA LYS A 2 30.93 -38.83 12.20
C LYS A 2 30.16 -37.58 12.64
N ALA A 3 30.18 -36.55 11.81
CA ALA A 3 29.42 -35.34 12.04
C ALA A 3 27.93 -35.61 11.64
N ASP A 4 27.05 -35.50 12.63
CA ASP A 4 25.61 -35.55 12.42
C ASP A 4 25.16 -34.26 11.70
N HIS A 5 24.65 -34.43 10.50
CA HIS A 5 23.93 -33.39 9.80
C HIS A 5 22.54 -33.23 10.44
N ALA A 6 22.35 -32.13 11.18
CA ALA A 6 21.05 -31.74 11.65
C ALA A 6 20.16 -31.36 10.42
N THR A 7 19.08 -32.11 10.24
CA THR A 7 18.01 -31.83 9.30
C THR A 7 17.35 -30.49 9.63
N ALA A 8 17.19 -29.64 8.64
CA ALA A 8 16.43 -28.38 8.73
C ALA A 8 15.00 -28.66 9.21
N PRO A 9 14.40 -27.79 10.03
CA PRO A 9 13.01 -27.95 10.43
C PRO A 9 12.12 -27.77 9.21
N GLY A 10 11.33 -28.80 8.97
CA GLY A 10 10.42 -28.90 7.83
C GLY A 10 9.35 -27.82 7.82
N ASP A 11 8.83 -27.64 6.63
CA ASP A 11 7.65 -26.89 6.21
C ASP A 11 6.58 -26.87 7.32
N THR A 12 6.40 -25.72 7.94
CA THR A 12 5.26 -25.50 8.83
C THR A 12 4.03 -25.29 7.95
N ASP A 13 3.27 -26.35 7.79
CA ASP A 13 1.95 -26.38 7.16
C ASP A 13 1.04 -25.35 7.90
N LEU A 14 0.96 -24.14 7.34
CA LEU A 14 0.12 -23.04 7.85
C LEU A 14 -1.36 -23.32 7.53
N ARG A 15 -1.90 -24.41 8.04
CA ARG A 15 -3.35 -24.63 7.95
C ARG A 15 -4.05 -23.78 9.00
N PRO A 16 -5.00 -22.91 8.60
CA PRO A 16 -5.83 -22.22 9.56
C PRO A 16 -6.64 -23.24 10.36
N ALA A 17 -6.64 -23.09 11.69
CA ALA A 17 -7.50 -23.87 12.56
C ALA A 17 -8.99 -23.63 12.18
N PRO A 18 -9.87 -24.63 12.31
CA PRO A 18 -11.31 -24.44 12.09
C PRO A 18 -11.83 -23.36 13.03
N VAL A 19 -12.42 -22.31 12.45
CA VAL A 19 -12.92 -21.15 13.18
C VAL A 19 -14.35 -21.44 13.62
N PRO A 20 -14.70 -21.32 14.92
CA PRO A 20 -16.08 -21.42 15.38
C PRO A 20 -16.95 -20.30 14.79
N ASP A 21 -18.26 -20.50 14.67
CA ASP A 21 -19.24 -19.57 14.05
C ASP A 21 -19.16 -18.11 14.55
N LYS A 22 -18.55 -17.88 15.69
CA LYS A 22 -18.18 -16.55 16.22
C LYS A 22 -16.87 -16.66 16.99
N ALA A 23 -15.77 -16.21 16.39
CA ALA A 23 -14.48 -16.20 17.07
C ALA A 23 -14.23 -14.84 17.72
N ASP A 24 -14.08 -14.85 19.05
CA ASP A 24 -13.71 -13.67 19.82
C ASP A 24 -12.17 -13.58 19.94
N TYR A 25 -11.63 -12.40 19.61
CA TYR A 25 -10.22 -12.06 19.72
C TYR A 25 -10.00 -10.92 20.73
N ASP A 26 -8.84 -10.86 21.31
CA ASP A 26 -8.41 -9.67 22.06
C ASP A 26 -8.18 -8.50 21.10
N VAL A 27 -7.53 -8.78 19.95
CA VAL A 27 -7.25 -7.79 18.93
C VAL A 27 -7.57 -8.33 17.54
N VAL A 28 -8.25 -7.52 16.73
CA VAL A 28 -8.38 -7.77 15.29
C VAL A 28 -7.65 -6.67 14.53
N VAL A 29 -6.77 -7.06 13.62
CA VAL A 29 -6.02 -6.16 12.74
C VAL A 29 -6.58 -6.28 11.32
N VAL A 30 -6.89 -5.14 10.69
CA VAL A 30 -7.45 -5.08 9.34
C VAL A 30 -6.45 -4.45 8.39
N GLY A 31 -5.87 -5.28 7.51
CA GLY A 31 -4.84 -4.95 6.53
C GLY A 31 -3.49 -5.59 6.86
N GLY A 32 -2.95 -6.34 5.90
CA GLY A 32 -1.71 -7.13 5.99
C GLY A 32 -0.48 -6.43 5.40
N GLY A 33 -0.48 -5.09 5.37
CA GLY A 33 0.72 -4.30 5.05
C GLY A 33 1.72 -4.25 6.22
N PRO A 34 2.85 -3.53 6.05
CA PRO A 34 3.89 -3.43 7.10
C PRO A 34 3.37 -3.00 8.47
N ALA A 35 2.42 -2.04 8.50
CA ALA A 35 1.80 -1.59 9.74
C ALA A 35 1.02 -2.71 10.44
N GLY A 36 0.12 -3.39 9.70
CA GLY A 36 -0.73 -4.43 10.27
C GLY A 36 0.05 -5.67 10.70
N LEU A 37 0.98 -6.14 9.87
CA LEU A 37 1.87 -7.27 10.21
C LEU A 37 2.69 -6.99 11.47
N ALA A 38 3.27 -5.80 11.58
CA ALA A 38 4.00 -5.40 12.78
C ALA A 38 3.07 -5.32 14.01
N ALA A 39 1.89 -4.72 13.88
CA ALA A 39 0.93 -4.61 14.99
C ALA A 39 0.47 -6.00 15.47
N ALA A 40 0.09 -6.88 14.56
CA ALA A 40 -0.28 -8.25 14.88
C ALA A 40 0.84 -8.98 15.61
N SER A 41 2.08 -8.87 15.10
CA SER A 41 3.27 -9.47 15.72
C SER A 41 3.50 -8.96 17.14
N TYR A 42 3.42 -7.65 17.36
CA TYR A 42 3.59 -7.08 18.70
C TYR A 42 2.47 -7.47 19.65
N CYS A 43 1.22 -7.58 19.18
CA CYS A 43 0.10 -8.08 19.97
C CYS A 43 0.29 -9.55 20.36
N GLY A 44 0.65 -10.42 19.42
CA GLY A 44 0.91 -11.83 19.68
C GLY A 44 2.04 -12.05 20.71
N ARG A 45 3.14 -11.30 20.57
CA ARG A 45 4.27 -11.32 21.55
C ARG A 45 3.88 -10.84 22.96
N LYS A 46 2.77 -10.10 23.09
CA LYS A 46 2.15 -9.73 24.37
C LYS A 46 1.10 -10.72 24.84
N PHE A 47 1.01 -11.89 24.20
CA PHE A 47 0.04 -12.93 24.48
C PHE A 47 -1.42 -12.47 24.38
N LEU A 48 -1.70 -11.55 23.46
CA LEU A 48 -3.06 -11.21 23.06
C LEU A 48 -3.50 -12.16 21.96
N ARG A 49 -4.68 -12.76 22.11
CA ARG A 49 -5.29 -13.55 21.03
C ARG A 49 -5.61 -12.60 19.87
N THR A 50 -4.85 -12.72 18.79
CA THR A 50 -4.85 -11.74 17.71
C THR A 50 -5.16 -12.40 16.39
N ALA A 51 -6.08 -11.79 15.61
CA ALA A 51 -6.34 -12.10 14.22
C ALA A 51 -5.89 -10.93 13.33
N ILE A 52 -5.34 -11.25 12.16
CA ILE A 52 -5.07 -10.26 11.12
C ILE A 52 -5.71 -10.71 9.80
N PHE A 53 -6.35 -9.77 9.11
CA PHE A 53 -7.05 -10.01 7.85
C PHE A 53 -6.38 -9.24 6.71
N GLU A 54 -6.10 -9.93 5.61
CA GLU A 54 -5.61 -9.34 4.36
C GLU A 54 -6.49 -9.82 3.19
N GLY A 55 -6.97 -8.88 2.41
CA GLY A 55 -7.93 -9.16 1.33
C GLY A 55 -7.35 -9.21 -0.08
N ASP A 56 -6.02 -9.03 -0.24
CA ASP A 56 -5.37 -9.00 -1.55
C ASP A 56 -4.03 -9.75 -1.52
N CYS A 57 -3.00 -9.15 -0.92
CA CYS A 57 -1.69 -9.81 -0.77
C CYS A 57 -0.97 -9.33 0.48
N TRP A 58 -0.33 -10.27 1.18
CA TRP A 58 0.53 -9.97 2.31
C TRP A 58 1.68 -9.03 1.91
N GLY A 59 2.00 -8.09 2.79
CA GLY A 59 3.00 -7.05 2.54
C GLY A 59 2.43 -5.77 1.94
N GLY A 60 1.18 -5.77 1.47
CA GLY A 60 0.48 -4.59 0.96
C GLY A 60 1.24 -3.92 -0.19
N ILE A 61 1.56 -2.63 -0.06
CA ILE A 61 2.24 -1.86 -1.12
C ILE A 61 3.60 -2.45 -1.50
N LEU A 62 4.34 -3.02 -0.57
CA LEU A 62 5.67 -3.60 -0.83
C LEU A 62 5.59 -4.74 -1.84
N THR A 63 4.56 -5.56 -1.76
CA THR A 63 4.34 -6.69 -2.66
C THR A 63 3.53 -6.30 -3.90
N ARG A 64 2.49 -5.48 -3.68
CA ARG A 64 1.52 -5.16 -4.75
C ARG A 64 2.07 -4.21 -5.81
N TRP A 65 2.84 -3.18 -5.41
CA TRP A 65 3.17 -2.07 -6.31
C TRP A 65 4.61 -2.07 -6.76
N CYS A 66 5.53 -2.46 -5.90
CA CYS A 66 6.95 -2.37 -6.18
C CYS A 66 7.76 -3.50 -5.52
N PRO A 67 7.47 -4.79 -5.86
CA PRO A 67 8.15 -5.94 -5.24
C PRO A 67 9.67 -5.90 -5.42
N ASP A 68 10.12 -5.40 -6.57
CA ASP A 68 11.54 -5.34 -6.94
C ASP A 68 12.27 -4.12 -6.37
N LYS A 69 11.53 -3.13 -5.82
CA LYS A 69 12.14 -1.89 -5.31
C LYS A 69 13.13 -2.21 -4.20
N ARG A 70 14.34 -1.62 -4.30
CA ARG A 70 15.34 -1.66 -3.24
C ARG A 70 14.96 -0.70 -2.11
N ILE A 71 15.05 -1.18 -0.89
CA ILE A 71 14.76 -0.42 0.32
C ILE A 71 16.08 -0.12 1.03
N ASP A 72 16.45 1.16 1.06
CA ASP A 72 17.70 1.63 1.66
C ASP A 72 17.46 2.44 2.95
N ASN A 73 16.22 2.86 3.19
CA ASN A 73 15.83 3.76 4.26
C ASN A 73 15.07 3.08 5.40
N TYR A 74 15.22 1.77 5.57
CA TYR A 74 14.64 1.03 6.71
C TYR A 74 15.75 0.45 7.59
N PRO A 75 16.07 1.10 8.74
CA PRO A 75 17.12 0.63 9.65
C PRO A 75 16.84 -0.76 10.18
N GLY A 76 17.90 -1.56 10.34
CA GLY A 76 17.81 -2.93 10.86
C GLY A 76 17.67 -4.00 9.77
N THR A 77 17.66 -3.62 8.51
CA THR A 77 17.75 -4.54 7.37
C THR A 77 19.07 -4.35 6.61
N ARG A 78 19.46 -5.31 5.79
CA ARG A 78 20.60 -5.11 4.87
C ARG A 78 20.27 -4.01 3.87
N PRO A 79 21.21 -3.13 3.51
CA PRO A 79 21.01 -2.15 2.46
C PRO A 79 20.56 -2.80 1.14
N GLY A 80 19.64 -2.18 0.43
CA GLY A 80 19.15 -2.68 -0.84
C GLY A 80 18.30 -3.96 -0.76
N ILE A 81 17.74 -4.30 0.41
CA ILE A 81 16.77 -5.40 0.50
C ILE A 81 15.60 -5.16 -0.44
N ARG A 82 15.14 -6.19 -1.16
CA ARG A 82 13.97 -6.05 -2.02
C ARG A 82 12.71 -5.88 -1.19
N ALA A 83 11.77 -5.08 -1.68
CA ALA A 83 10.53 -4.81 -0.97
C ALA A 83 9.73 -6.08 -0.67
N GLU A 84 9.69 -7.05 -1.61
CA GLU A 84 9.04 -8.34 -1.40
C GLU A 84 9.75 -9.20 -0.32
N GLU A 85 11.09 -9.18 -0.25
CA GLU A 85 11.84 -9.91 0.78
C GLU A 85 11.56 -9.33 2.18
N LEU A 86 11.47 -7.99 2.27
CA LEU A 86 11.09 -7.34 3.52
C LEU A 86 9.65 -7.67 3.91
N ALA A 87 8.73 -7.67 2.94
CA ALA A 87 7.34 -8.06 3.16
C ALA A 87 7.25 -9.49 3.69
N GLN A 88 7.96 -10.44 3.06
CA GLN A 88 8.00 -11.83 3.52
C GLN A 88 8.55 -11.96 4.94
N SER A 89 9.62 -11.22 5.26
CA SER A 89 10.18 -11.20 6.62
C SER A 89 9.17 -10.73 7.68
N LEU A 90 8.31 -9.76 7.34
CA LEU A 90 7.24 -9.30 8.22
C LEU A 90 6.12 -10.34 8.38
N VAL A 91 5.75 -11.05 7.31
CA VAL A 91 4.79 -12.16 7.35
C VAL A 91 5.31 -13.28 8.25
N ASP A 92 6.56 -13.69 8.05
CA ASP A 92 7.20 -14.72 8.86
C ASP A 92 7.29 -14.33 10.35
N PHE A 93 7.52 -13.05 10.62
CA PHE A 93 7.54 -12.54 11.99
C PHE A 93 6.15 -12.60 12.63
N ALA A 94 5.08 -12.28 11.88
CA ALA A 94 3.72 -12.40 12.34
C ALA A 94 3.34 -13.87 12.61
N GLY A 95 3.63 -14.77 11.68
CA GLY A 95 3.37 -16.21 11.82
C GLY A 95 4.03 -16.82 13.06
N ARG A 96 5.28 -16.44 13.34
CA ARG A 96 6.00 -16.91 14.55
C ARG A 96 5.54 -16.26 15.86
N SER A 97 4.71 -15.23 15.79
CA SER A 97 4.19 -14.53 16.97
C SER A 97 2.89 -15.12 17.53
N GLY A 98 2.40 -16.24 16.98
CA GLY A 98 1.20 -16.95 17.46
C GLY A 98 -0.09 -16.20 17.17
N VAL A 99 -0.17 -15.53 16.00
CA VAL A 99 -1.36 -14.82 15.54
C VAL A 99 -2.04 -15.59 14.42
N ASP A 100 -3.37 -15.47 14.33
CA ASP A 100 -4.15 -16.10 13.26
C ASP A 100 -4.13 -15.18 12.02
N LEU A 101 -3.57 -15.68 10.90
CA LEU A 101 -3.49 -14.96 9.64
C LEU A 101 -4.61 -15.43 8.70
N PHE A 102 -5.44 -14.50 8.24
CA PHE A 102 -6.55 -14.78 7.33
C PHE A 102 -6.35 -14.05 5.99
N GLU A 103 -6.20 -14.82 4.92
CA GLU A 103 -6.25 -14.30 3.53
C GLU A 103 -7.70 -14.09 3.13
N ARG A 104 -8.34 -13.12 3.75
CA ARG A 104 -9.75 -12.80 3.56
C ARG A 104 -9.98 -11.31 3.60
N ARG A 105 -10.78 -10.83 2.67
CA ARG A 105 -11.22 -9.44 2.64
C ARG A 105 -12.25 -9.19 3.75
N VAL A 106 -11.98 -8.20 4.58
CA VAL A 106 -13.00 -7.65 5.46
C VAL A 106 -13.93 -6.77 4.63
N GLU A 107 -15.21 -7.03 4.72
CA GLU A 107 -16.26 -6.35 3.95
C GLU A 107 -17.04 -5.34 4.80
N GLU A 108 -17.11 -5.59 6.10
CA GLU A 108 -17.86 -4.76 7.03
C GLU A 108 -17.21 -4.75 8.42
N ILE A 109 -17.26 -3.59 9.07
CA ILE A 109 -16.85 -3.41 10.47
C ILE A 109 -17.91 -2.57 11.17
N SER A 110 -18.46 -3.09 12.26
CA SER A 110 -19.42 -2.37 13.09
C SER A 110 -18.75 -1.61 14.24
N ARG A 111 -19.46 -0.63 14.82
CA ARG A 111 -19.01 0.06 16.03
C ARG A 111 -18.85 -0.86 17.25
N ASP A 112 -19.57 -1.99 17.27
CA ASP A 112 -19.44 -3.02 18.30
C ASP A 112 -18.25 -3.96 18.07
N ARG A 113 -17.39 -3.60 17.11
CA ARG A 113 -16.16 -4.33 16.76
C ARG A 113 -16.42 -5.73 16.18
N GLU A 114 -17.59 -5.94 15.59
CA GLU A 114 -17.83 -7.10 14.77
C GLU A 114 -17.27 -6.87 13.36
N ILE A 115 -16.61 -7.88 12.83
CA ILE A 115 -15.97 -7.87 11.51
C ILE A 115 -16.60 -8.99 10.70
N ARG A 116 -17.05 -8.67 9.48
CA ARG A 116 -17.51 -9.65 8.51
C ARG A 116 -16.46 -9.84 7.42
N ALA A 117 -16.06 -11.10 7.21
CA ALA A 117 -15.16 -11.51 6.15
C ALA A 117 -15.76 -12.73 5.45
N GLY A 118 -16.35 -12.53 4.27
CA GLY A 118 -17.19 -13.52 3.60
C GLY A 118 -18.44 -13.85 4.43
N ASN A 119 -18.68 -15.14 4.67
CA ASN A 119 -19.82 -15.61 5.46
C ASN A 119 -19.53 -15.68 6.97
N GLU A 120 -18.32 -15.39 7.39
CA GLU A 120 -17.92 -15.54 8.79
C GLU A 120 -17.91 -14.19 9.51
N ARG A 121 -18.18 -14.26 10.82
CA ARG A 121 -18.17 -13.09 11.72
C ARG A 121 -17.15 -13.30 12.83
N TYR A 122 -16.39 -12.24 13.09
CA TYR A 122 -15.38 -12.19 14.12
C TYR A 122 -15.62 -10.98 15.01
N ARG A 123 -15.12 -11.02 16.23
CA ARG A 123 -15.22 -9.89 17.15
C ARG A 123 -13.88 -9.64 17.84
N GLY A 124 -13.48 -8.37 17.90
CA GLY A 124 -12.32 -7.93 18.68
C GLY A 124 -12.72 -7.15 19.92
N LYS A 125 -11.97 -7.28 21.03
CA LYS A 125 -12.06 -6.30 22.12
C LYS A 125 -11.50 -4.96 21.65
N VAL A 126 -10.48 -5.01 20.80
CA VAL A 126 -9.84 -3.87 20.13
C VAL A 126 -9.72 -4.16 18.63
N VAL A 127 -9.89 -3.14 17.80
CA VAL A 127 -9.68 -3.21 16.36
C VAL A 127 -8.59 -2.22 15.94
N ILE A 128 -7.61 -2.70 15.17
CA ILE A 128 -6.54 -1.87 14.60
C ILE A 128 -6.75 -1.76 13.09
N LEU A 129 -7.02 -0.54 12.62
CA LEU A 129 -7.24 -0.20 11.23
C LEU A 129 -5.89 0.08 10.56
N ALA A 130 -5.47 -0.82 9.67
CA ALA A 130 -4.19 -0.77 8.97
C ALA A 130 -4.34 -0.92 7.45
N SER A 131 -5.45 -0.44 6.88
CA SER A 131 -5.84 -0.60 5.47
C SER A 131 -4.93 0.12 4.48
N GLY A 132 -4.03 0.95 4.96
CA GLY A 132 -3.02 1.62 4.15
C GLY A 132 -3.60 2.69 3.22
N SER A 133 -3.07 2.73 2.01
CA SER A 133 -3.46 3.68 0.96
C SER A 133 -3.73 2.98 -0.35
N THR A 134 -4.51 3.63 -1.21
CA THR A 134 -4.76 3.25 -2.58
C THR A 134 -4.28 4.34 -3.53
N ALA A 135 -4.13 4.02 -4.80
CA ALA A 135 -3.75 5.02 -5.81
C ALA A 135 -4.76 6.17 -5.83
N ALA A 136 -4.26 7.38 -5.91
CA ALA A 136 -5.10 8.54 -6.18
C ALA A 136 -5.44 8.60 -7.67
N GLU A 137 -6.64 9.06 -7.95
CA GLU A 137 -7.09 9.35 -9.31
C GLU A 137 -6.68 10.79 -9.67
N ALA A 138 -6.31 11.01 -10.92
CA ALA A 138 -6.01 12.34 -11.43
C ALA A 138 -7.30 13.12 -11.79
N GLY A 139 -8.42 12.43 -11.95
CA GLY A 139 -9.70 12.98 -12.41
C GLY A 139 -9.72 13.30 -13.90
N ILE A 140 -8.87 12.66 -14.68
CA ILE A 140 -8.79 12.85 -16.12
C ILE A 140 -9.97 12.14 -16.78
N PRO A 141 -10.67 12.78 -17.73
CA PRO A 141 -11.74 12.12 -18.48
C PRO A 141 -11.27 10.78 -19.07
N ARG A 142 -12.09 9.73 -18.86
CA ARG A 142 -11.87 8.34 -19.27
C ARG A 142 -10.82 7.55 -18.48
N GLU A 143 -10.18 8.15 -17.48
CA GLU A 143 -9.18 7.49 -16.63
C GLU A 143 -9.74 6.21 -16.01
N MET A 144 -10.81 6.31 -15.24
CA MET A 144 -11.41 5.16 -14.54
C MET A 144 -12.03 4.14 -15.51
N GLU A 145 -12.76 4.61 -16.52
CA GLU A 145 -13.39 3.74 -17.51
C GLU A 145 -12.37 2.80 -18.18
N LEU A 146 -11.24 3.37 -18.63
CA LEU A 146 -10.18 2.59 -19.28
C LEU A 146 -9.37 1.74 -18.30
N ALA A 147 -9.19 2.20 -17.06
CA ALA A 147 -8.51 1.42 -16.03
C ALA A 147 -9.29 0.15 -15.67
N GLU A 148 -10.60 0.27 -15.40
CA GLU A 148 -11.47 -0.84 -15.02
C GLU A 148 -11.61 -1.90 -16.11
N ARG A 149 -11.62 -1.48 -17.38
CA ARG A 149 -11.70 -2.38 -18.54
C ARG A 149 -10.37 -2.99 -18.95
N GLY A 150 -9.26 -2.64 -18.29
CA GLY A 150 -7.93 -3.05 -18.75
C GLY A 150 -7.52 -2.41 -20.08
N GLY A 151 -8.05 -1.24 -20.37
CA GLY A 151 -7.90 -0.49 -21.62
C GLY A 151 -6.60 0.29 -21.76
N GLY A 152 -5.57 0.00 -20.94
CA GLY A 152 -4.25 0.61 -21.06
C GLY A 152 -3.99 1.77 -20.10
N VAL A 153 -4.87 2.01 -19.12
CA VAL A 153 -4.61 2.90 -17.98
C VAL A 153 -4.21 2.06 -16.77
N PHE A 154 -3.10 2.42 -16.15
CA PHE A 154 -2.50 1.68 -15.05
C PHE A 154 -2.18 2.59 -13.87
N TYR A 155 -2.38 2.13 -12.64
CA TYR A 155 -1.94 2.78 -11.41
C TYR A 155 -0.69 2.12 -10.81
N LYS A 156 -0.23 1.04 -11.41
CA LYS A 156 0.94 0.26 -11.01
C LYS A 156 1.52 -0.48 -12.20
N ILE A 157 2.79 -0.82 -12.13
CA ILE A 157 3.47 -1.65 -13.11
C ILE A 157 3.86 -2.97 -12.44
N PRO A 158 2.99 -3.98 -12.43
CA PRO A 158 3.30 -5.26 -11.80
C PRO A 158 4.38 -6.01 -12.59
N ASP A 159 4.29 -5.98 -13.91
CA ASP A 159 5.21 -6.61 -14.85
C ASP A 159 5.61 -5.63 -15.95
N PRO A 160 6.85 -5.09 -15.93
CA PRO A 160 7.34 -4.17 -16.95
C PRO A 160 7.34 -4.75 -18.37
N SER A 161 7.49 -6.07 -18.54
CA SER A 161 7.55 -6.71 -19.87
C SER A 161 6.29 -6.48 -20.71
N ARG A 162 5.14 -6.24 -20.06
CA ARG A 162 3.87 -5.91 -20.71
C ARG A 162 3.89 -4.60 -21.49
N PHE A 163 4.87 -3.73 -21.22
CA PHE A 163 5.03 -2.42 -21.87
C PHE A 163 6.09 -2.45 -22.97
N ARG A 164 6.58 -3.66 -23.34
CA ARG A 164 7.59 -3.81 -24.39
C ARG A 164 7.12 -3.17 -25.69
N ASP A 165 8.02 -2.36 -26.26
CA ASP A 165 7.82 -1.63 -27.53
C ASP A 165 6.62 -0.66 -27.54
N GLN A 166 6.03 -0.37 -26.37
CA GLN A 166 4.92 0.59 -26.23
C GLN A 166 5.41 2.01 -25.97
N ARG A 167 4.62 2.98 -26.42
CA ARG A 167 4.74 4.39 -26.05
C ARG A 167 3.96 4.59 -24.76
N VAL A 168 4.65 4.88 -23.67
CA VAL A 168 4.06 4.99 -22.34
C VAL A 168 4.06 6.44 -21.88
N VAL A 169 2.91 6.95 -21.48
CA VAL A 169 2.78 8.24 -20.82
C VAL A 169 2.67 8.01 -19.31
N ILE A 170 3.56 8.63 -18.54
CA ILE A 170 3.54 8.59 -17.06
C ILE A 170 3.09 9.95 -16.54
N VAL A 171 2.08 9.96 -15.65
CA VAL A 171 1.51 11.18 -15.08
C VAL A 171 1.95 11.32 -13.64
N GLY A 172 2.72 12.36 -13.33
CA GLY A 172 3.21 12.61 -11.97
C GLY A 172 4.59 13.25 -11.97
N GLY A 173 5.15 13.51 -10.80
CA GLY A 173 6.48 14.16 -10.67
C GLY A 173 7.16 13.85 -9.34
N GLY A 174 6.76 12.77 -8.68
CA GLY A 174 7.37 12.29 -7.45
C GLY A 174 8.10 10.95 -7.64
N ASP A 175 8.66 10.42 -6.56
CA ASP A 175 9.47 9.17 -6.53
C ASP A 175 8.80 7.98 -7.22
N THR A 176 7.47 7.87 -7.13
CA THR A 176 6.72 6.81 -7.80
C THR A 176 6.81 6.92 -9.33
N ALA A 177 6.70 8.15 -9.88
CA ALA A 177 6.81 8.36 -11.31
C ALA A 177 8.22 8.03 -11.82
N LEU A 178 9.25 8.47 -11.11
CA LEU A 178 10.65 8.18 -11.46
C LEU A 178 10.95 6.68 -11.35
N SER A 179 10.49 6.03 -10.29
CA SER A 179 10.62 4.57 -10.17
C SER A 179 9.92 3.82 -11.32
N HIS A 180 8.78 4.31 -11.80
CA HIS A 180 8.12 3.73 -12.98
C HIS A 180 8.93 3.93 -14.25
N ILE A 181 9.54 5.11 -14.44
CA ILE A 181 10.42 5.37 -15.59
C ILE A 181 11.59 4.40 -15.57
N GLN A 182 12.33 4.31 -14.46
CA GLN A 182 13.49 3.40 -14.33
C GLN A 182 13.13 1.95 -14.66
N ARG A 183 11.96 1.49 -14.24
CA ARG A 183 11.48 0.12 -14.53
C ARG A 183 11.10 -0.10 -15.99
N LEU A 184 10.79 0.95 -16.75
CA LEU A 184 10.39 0.87 -18.16
C LEU A 184 11.49 1.24 -19.14
N MET A 185 12.58 1.88 -18.70
CA MET A 185 13.75 2.18 -19.54
C MET A 185 14.31 0.89 -20.17
N GLY A 186 14.59 0.95 -21.48
CA GLY A 186 15.04 -0.21 -22.24
C GLY A 186 13.95 -1.28 -22.52
N ILE A 187 12.72 -1.05 -22.09
CA ILE A 187 11.57 -1.94 -22.33
C ILE A 187 10.52 -1.24 -23.21
N ALA A 188 10.06 -0.08 -22.80
CA ALA A 188 9.16 0.76 -23.59
C ALA A 188 9.92 1.39 -24.77
N SER A 189 9.24 1.57 -25.90
CA SER A 189 9.85 2.25 -27.07
C SER A 189 9.99 3.76 -26.86
N ARG A 190 9.15 4.37 -26.04
CA ARG A 190 9.21 5.76 -25.61
C ARG A 190 8.47 5.96 -24.31
N ILE A 191 9.04 6.78 -23.42
CA ILE A 191 8.45 7.17 -22.16
C ILE A 191 8.26 8.68 -22.18
N THR A 192 7.05 9.18 -21.91
CA THR A 192 6.76 10.60 -21.75
C THR A 192 6.27 10.85 -20.33
N LEU A 193 7.05 11.56 -19.53
CA LEU A 193 6.63 12.03 -18.21
C LEU A 193 5.87 13.35 -18.36
N VAL A 194 4.63 13.40 -17.88
CA VAL A 194 3.80 14.60 -17.86
C VAL A 194 3.64 15.09 -16.42
N HIS A 195 4.12 16.32 -16.16
CA HIS A 195 4.05 16.92 -14.83
C HIS A 195 3.53 18.35 -14.89
N ARG A 196 2.53 18.65 -14.06
CA ARG A 196 1.86 19.97 -14.03
C ARG A 196 2.65 21.08 -13.38
N GLN A 197 3.69 20.76 -12.61
CA GLN A 197 4.55 21.75 -11.95
C GLN A 197 5.79 22.05 -12.80
N GLU A 198 6.52 23.10 -12.41
CA GLU A 198 7.74 23.54 -13.08
C GLU A 198 8.98 22.68 -12.73
N ALA A 199 8.91 21.87 -11.67
CA ALA A 199 10.01 21.02 -11.23
C ALA A 199 9.50 19.69 -10.66
N LEU A 200 10.29 18.64 -10.81
CA LEU A 200 10.05 17.34 -10.16
C LEU A 200 10.33 17.46 -8.66
N ARG A 201 9.62 16.67 -7.86
CA ARG A 201 9.76 16.71 -6.39
C ARG A 201 10.97 15.94 -5.87
N SER A 202 11.53 15.06 -6.68
CA SER A 202 12.65 14.19 -6.31
C SER A 202 13.96 14.79 -6.82
N GLY A 203 14.97 14.89 -5.93
CA GLY A 203 16.24 15.55 -6.28
C GLY A 203 17.28 14.62 -6.88
N TYR A 204 17.55 13.46 -6.27
CA TYR A 204 18.71 12.62 -6.63
C TYR A 204 18.40 11.57 -7.72
N GLU A 205 17.22 10.97 -7.69
CA GLU A 205 16.82 9.99 -8.71
C GLU A 205 16.45 10.61 -10.07
N ALA A 206 16.28 11.94 -10.11
CA ALA A 206 15.93 12.65 -11.33
C ALA A 206 17.07 12.67 -12.35
N SER A 207 18.33 12.69 -11.93
CA SER A 207 19.48 12.81 -12.85
C SER A 207 19.64 11.58 -13.76
N GLU A 208 19.50 10.36 -13.22
CA GLU A 208 19.60 9.14 -14.02
C GLU A 208 18.45 8.99 -15.03
N VAL A 209 17.27 9.49 -14.68
CA VAL A 209 16.08 9.46 -15.54
C VAL A 209 16.17 10.49 -16.66
N LEU A 210 16.82 11.63 -16.40
CA LEU A 210 16.98 12.71 -17.37
C LEU A 210 17.97 12.37 -18.52
N GLU A 211 18.84 11.38 -18.33
CA GLU A 211 19.85 10.96 -19.30
C GLU A 211 19.36 9.86 -20.27
N GLY A 212 18.14 9.34 -20.08
CA GLY A 212 17.58 8.29 -20.95
C GLY A 212 17.16 8.82 -22.33
N GLU A 213 17.77 8.31 -23.42
CA GLU A 213 17.46 8.73 -24.80
C GLU A 213 15.98 8.54 -25.18
N ASP A 214 15.29 7.57 -24.54
CA ASP A 214 13.88 7.23 -24.80
C ASP A 214 12.91 7.95 -23.85
N VAL A 215 13.40 8.83 -22.96
CA VAL A 215 12.61 9.54 -21.94
C VAL A 215 12.47 11.01 -22.32
N GLU A 216 11.22 11.46 -22.37
CA GLU A 216 10.87 12.87 -22.56
C GLU A 216 10.10 13.39 -21.35
N ILE A 217 10.48 14.57 -20.85
CA ILE A 217 9.85 15.19 -19.69
C ILE A 217 9.15 16.47 -20.11
N LEU A 218 7.83 16.50 -19.87
CA LEU A 218 6.98 17.65 -20.13
C LEU A 218 6.55 18.25 -18.79
N LEU A 219 7.21 19.32 -18.40
CA LEU A 219 6.85 20.13 -17.24
C LEU A 219 5.74 21.12 -17.60
N ARG A 220 5.06 21.68 -16.60
CA ARG A 220 3.95 22.62 -16.78
C ARG A 220 2.91 22.15 -17.79
N THR A 221 2.75 20.83 -17.88
CA THR A 221 1.88 20.16 -18.84
C THR A 221 0.87 19.26 -18.08
N ALA A 222 -0.37 19.27 -18.51
CA ALA A 222 -1.42 18.42 -17.98
C ALA A 222 -2.02 17.53 -19.08
N ILE A 223 -2.60 16.42 -18.72
CA ILE A 223 -3.46 15.64 -19.61
C ILE A 223 -4.88 16.20 -19.49
N GLU A 224 -5.44 16.68 -20.59
CA GLU A 224 -6.81 17.13 -20.66
C GLU A 224 -7.79 15.97 -20.79
N THR A 225 -7.44 14.96 -21.60
CA THR A 225 -8.25 13.74 -21.77
C THR A 225 -7.39 12.58 -22.32
N ILE A 226 -7.83 11.35 -22.05
CA ILE A 226 -7.25 10.14 -22.65
C ILE A 226 -8.04 9.81 -23.91
N LEU A 227 -7.33 9.56 -25.01
CA LEU A 227 -7.88 9.29 -26.33
C LEU A 227 -8.00 7.78 -26.60
N GLY A 228 -9.06 7.39 -27.31
CA GLY A 228 -9.35 6.01 -27.69
C GLY A 228 -10.67 5.50 -27.07
N GLU A 229 -11.38 4.57 -27.68
CA GLU A 229 -12.69 4.11 -27.19
C GLU A 229 -12.57 2.98 -26.15
N ASN A 230 -12.00 1.85 -26.52
CA ASN A 230 -11.89 0.67 -25.67
C ASN A 230 -10.48 0.50 -25.06
N ARG A 231 -9.52 1.22 -25.60
CA ARG A 231 -8.14 1.24 -25.13
C ARG A 231 -7.48 2.56 -25.47
N VAL A 232 -6.43 2.87 -24.73
CA VAL A 232 -5.57 4.04 -24.97
C VAL A 232 -5.03 3.99 -26.40
N LYS A 233 -5.14 5.12 -27.11
CA LYS A 233 -4.51 5.40 -28.41
C LYS A 233 -3.65 6.65 -28.37
N GLY A 234 -3.82 7.46 -27.31
CA GLY A 234 -3.10 8.70 -27.10
C GLY A 234 -3.62 9.46 -25.90
N VAL A 235 -3.07 10.63 -25.71
CA VAL A 235 -3.51 11.62 -24.73
C VAL A 235 -3.59 12.99 -25.40
N ARG A 236 -4.53 13.82 -24.97
CA ARG A 236 -4.54 15.25 -25.26
C ARG A 236 -3.81 15.96 -24.16
N LEU A 237 -2.69 16.56 -24.50
CA LEU A 237 -1.87 17.37 -23.61
C LEU A 237 -2.30 18.83 -23.68
N LYS A 238 -2.20 19.52 -22.54
CA LYS A 238 -2.40 20.96 -22.43
C LYS A 238 -1.17 21.60 -21.82
N ASP A 239 -0.53 22.51 -22.53
CA ASP A 239 0.47 23.38 -22.00
C ASP A 239 -0.17 24.38 -21.03
N LEU A 240 0.32 24.47 -19.80
CA LEU A 240 -0.28 25.30 -18.74
C LEU A 240 0.17 26.76 -18.79
N ASP A 241 1.21 27.09 -19.58
CA ASP A 241 1.67 28.45 -19.78
C ASP A 241 0.93 29.13 -20.94
N THR A 242 0.81 28.44 -22.06
CA THR A 242 0.20 28.97 -23.27
C THR A 242 -1.29 28.65 -23.37
N GLY A 243 -1.75 27.57 -22.71
CA GLY A 243 -3.10 27.03 -22.85
C GLY A 243 -3.31 26.22 -24.13
N GLU A 244 -2.30 26.09 -24.99
CA GLU A 244 -2.37 25.30 -26.21
C GLU A 244 -2.55 23.80 -25.93
N THR A 245 -3.28 23.13 -26.81
CA THR A 245 -3.51 21.68 -26.70
C THR A 245 -3.00 20.96 -27.94
N HIS A 246 -2.44 19.76 -27.73
CA HIS A 246 -2.02 18.89 -28.84
C HIS A 246 -2.22 17.42 -28.46
N ASP A 247 -2.48 16.59 -29.47
CA ASP A 247 -2.66 15.16 -29.28
C ASP A 247 -1.31 14.44 -29.41
N ARG A 248 -1.03 13.53 -28.47
CA ARG A 248 0.16 12.69 -28.46
C ARG A 248 -0.24 11.23 -28.50
N PRO A 249 0.25 10.46 -29.47
CA PRO A 249 0.03 9.01 -29.52
C PRO A 249 0.63 8.31 -28.30
N ALA A 250 -0.14 7.42 -27.68
CA ALA A 250 0.29 6.56 -26.57
C ALA A 250 -0.45 5.22 -26.61
N ASP A 251 0.19 4.19 -26.14
CA ASP A 251 -0.37 2.83 -26.05
C ASP A 251 -0.77 2.49 -24.62
N ALA A 252 -0.16 3.19 -23.65
CA ALA A 252 -0.47 3.07 -22.22
C ALA A 252 -0.30 4.39 -21.48
N VAL A 253 -1.09 4.57 -20.41
CA VAL A 253 -0.97 5.68 -19.45
C VAL A 253 -0.79 5.11 -18.05
N VAL A 254 0.27 5.54 -17.36
CA VAL A 254 0.56 5.13 -15.97
C VAL A 254 0.35 6.32 -15.04
N MET A 255 -0.60 6.17 -14.12
CA MET A 255 -0.94 7.19 -13.14
C MET A 255 -0.04 7.09 -11.92
N ALA A 256 0.80 8.09 -11.71
CA ALA A 256 1.72 8.23 -10.57
C ALA A 256 1.46 9.52 -9.80
N VAL A 257 0.18 9.89 -9.63
CA VAL A 257 -0.26 11.15 -9.02
C VAL A 257 -0.35 11.11 -7.49
N GLY A 258 0.17 10.03 -6.90
CA GLY A 258 0.19 9.83 -5.45
C GLY A 258 -0.83 8.80 -4.98
N VAL A 259 -1.09 8.83 -3.66
CA VAL A 259 -1.97 7.88 -2.99
C VAL A 259 -2.97 8.61 -2.09
N LYS A 260 -4.14 8.02 -1.93
CA LYS A 260 -5.18 8.45 -0.97
C LYS A 260 -5.37 7.39 0.12
N PRO A 261 -5.74 7.77 1.35
CA PRO A 261 -6.04 6.81 2.41
C PRO A 261 -7.13 5.84 1.97
N ASN A 262 -6.94 4.54 2.25
CA ASN A 262 -7.96 3.54 1.96
C ASN A 262 -9.01 3.53 3.06
N PHE A 263 -9.99 4.42 2.93
CA PHE A 263 -11.00 4.70 3.95
C PHE A 263 -12.35 4.01 3.71
N ALA A 264 -12.57 3.41 2.53
CA ALA A 264 -13.88 2.91 2.11
C ALA A 264 -14.57 2.00 3.15
N LEU A 265 -13.81 1.11 3.78
CA LEU A 265 -14.31 0.16 4.79
C LEU A 265 -14.75 0.84 6.10
N PHE A 266 -14.34 2.09 6.37
CA PHE A 266 -14.51 2.75 7.67
C PHE A 266 -15.48 3.92 7.65
N GLN A 267 -16.17 4.13 6.54
CA GLN A 267 -17.07 5.28 6.35
C GLN A 267 -18.16 5.35 7.43
N ASP A 268 -18.74 4.20 7.77
CA ASP A 268 -19.86 4.10 8.70
C ASP A 268 -19.45 4.01 10.18
N LEU A 269 -18.15 3.86 10.45
CA LEU A 269 -17.64 3.84 11.83
C LEU A 269 -17.73 5.20 12.52
N GLY A 270 -17.74 6.31 11.75
CA GLY A 270 -17.76 7.67 12.29
C GLY A 270 -16.44 8.09 12.92
N VAL A 271 -15.31 7.51 12.48
CA VAL A 271 -13.97 7.97 12.86
C VAL A 271 -13.69 9.34 12.26
N SER A 272 -13.12 10.24 13.06
CA SER A 272 -12.73 11.58 12.59
C SER A 272 -11.60 11.50 11.58
N ARG A 273 -11.58 12.44 10.63
CA ARG A 273 -10.53 12.59 9.62
C ARG A 273 -9.89 13.96 9.71
N ASP A 274 -8.62 14.03 9.34
CA ASP A 274 -7.91 15.30 9.17
C ASP A 274 -8.25 15.98 7.83
N SER A 275 -7.68 17.16 7.58
CA SER A 275 -7.87 17.92 6.34
C SER A 275 -7.36 17.23 5.08
N LYS A 276 -6.54 16.17 5.20
CA LYS A 276 -6.02 15.35 4.11
C LYS A 276 -6.82 14.06 3.90
N GLY A 277 -7.91 13.88 4.68
CA GLY A 277 -8.76 12.69 4.63
C GLY A 277 -8.21 11.46 5.35
N GLN A 278 -7.12 11.60 6.11
CA GLN A 278 -6.55 10.52 6.91
C GLN A 278 -7.35 10.35 8.21
N ILE A 279 -7.36 9.16 8.79
CA ILE A 279 -7.96 8.94 10.10
C ILE A 279 -7.15 9.73 11.13
N ALA A 280 -7.80 10.66 11.82
CA ALA A 280 -7.19 11.42 12.89
C ALA A 280 -6.96 10.53 14.12
N THR A 281 -5.74 10.55 14.65
CA THR A 281 -5.35 9.78 15.84
C THR A 281 -4.63 10.67 16.85
N ASP A 282 -4.71 10.26 18.12
CA ASP A 282 -3.85 10.80 19.16
C ASP A 282 -2.41 10.23 19.06
N PRO A 283 -1.45 10.70 19.88
CA PRO A 283 -0.09 10.13 19.90
C PRO A 283 -0.02 8.63 20.20
N TRP A 284 -1.06 8.07 20.77
CA TRP A 284 -1.18 6.64 21.08
C TRP A 284 -1.89 5.83 20.01
N GLN A 285 -2.15 6.44 18.85
CA GLN A 285 -2.84 5.87 17.68
C GLN A 285 -4.33 5.56 17.93
N ARG A 286 -4.95 6.13 18.98
CA ARG A 286 -6.39 6.00 19.23
C ARG A 286 -7.15 6.88 18.24
N THR A 287 -8.24 6.36 17.71
CA THR A 287 -9.19 7.14 16.90
C THR A 287 -10.21 7.86 17.80
N SER A 288 -11.10 8.63 17.19
CA SER A 288 -12.25 9.24 17.88
C SER A 288 -13.31 8.21 18.36
N VAL A 289 -13.22 6.97 17.91
CA VAL A 289 -14.14 5.89 18.29
C VAL A 289 -13.42 4.98 19.29
N PRO A 290 -13.98 4.74 20.49
CA PRO A 290 -13.37 3.91 21.52
C PRO A 290 -13.03 2.51 21.02
N HIS A 291 -11.88 1.98 21.43
CA HIS A 291 -11.36 0.64 21.07
C HIS A 291 -10.97 0.47 19.60
N PHE A 292 -10.94 1.57 18.84
CA PHE A 292 -10.41 1.58 17.48
C PHE A 292 -9.11 2.38 17.41
N PHE A 293 -8.09 1.77 16.83
CA PHE A 293 -6.80 2.39 16.53
C PHE A 293 -6.61 2.48 15.02
N ALA A 294 -5.82 3.44 14.56
CA ALA A 294 -5.47 3.53 13.14
C ALA A 294 -3.96 3.77 12.98
N ILE A 295 -3.34 3.03 12.07
CA ILE A 295 -1.88 3.01 11.88
C ILE A 295 -1.50 2.92 10.41
N GLY A 296 -0.29 3.33 10.09
CA GLY A 296 0.25 3.30 8.74
C GLY A 296 -0.38 4.38 7.85
N ASP A 297 -0.38 4.14 6.56
CA ASP A 297 -0.74 5.14 5.56
C ASP A 297 -2.18 5.67 5.66
N VAL A 298 -3.08 4.94 6.31
CA VAL A 298 -4.47 5.38 6.51
C VAL A 298 -4.58 6.53 7.51
N SER A 299 -3.61 6.69 8.42
CA SER A 299 -3.59 7.70 9.48
C SER A 299 -2.31 8.55 9.51
N SER A 300 -1.28 8.19 8.75
CA SER A 300 0.02 8.89 8.79
C SER A 300 0.21 9.81 7.59
N PRO A 301 0.63 11.07 7.79
CA PRO A 301 1.07 11.94 6.71
C PRO A 301 2.43 11.51 6.12
N LEU A 302 3.27 10.85 6.92
CA LEU A 302 4.58 10.33 6.53
C LEU A 302 4.47 8.86 6.17
N LYS A 303 4.40 8.58 4.86
CA LYS A 303 4.19 7.24 4.30
C LYS A 303 5.52 6.48 4.17
N MET A 304 6.04 6.02 5.31
CA MET A 304 7.29 5.27 5.41
C MET A 304 7.09 3.98 6.21
N ILE A 305 7.85 2.94 5.87
CA ILE A 305 7.81 1.65 6.56
C ILE A 305 8.16 1.83 8.04
N VAL A 306 9.18 2.61 8.35
CA VAL A 306 9.62 2.87 9.72
C VAL A 306 8.53 3.54 10.56
N THR A 307 7.80 4.50 9.99
CA THR A 307 6.67 5.17 10.65
C THR A 307 5.53 4.19 10.91
N ALA A 308 5.19 3.38 9.91
CA ALA A 308 4.15 2.36 10.01
C ALA A 308 4.45 1.35 11.14
N VAL A 309 5.68 0.88 11.22
CA VAL A 309 6.12 -0.07 12.27
C VAL A 309 6.18 0.59 13.67
N ALA A 310 6.60 1.85 13.76
CA ALA A 310 6.59 2.60 15.03
C ALA A 310 5.16 2.81 15.54
N GLN A 311 4.23 3.20 14.67
CA GLN A 311 2.81 3.32 15.03
C GLN A 311 2.21 1.97 15.44
N ALA A 312 2.60 0.89 14.78
CA ALA A 312 2.17 -0.46 15.13
C ALA A 312 2.59 -0.86 16.55
N ALA A 313 3.83 -0.57 16.94
CA ALA A 313 4.31 -0.83 18.29
C ALA A 313 3.53 -0.05 19.35
N THR A 314 3.23 1.23 19.06
CA THR A 314 2.44 2.10 19.93
C THR A 314 1.01 1.60 20.09
N ALA A 315 0.33 1.29 18.97
CA ALA A 315 -1.04 0.78 19.00
C ALA A 315 -1.14 -0.58 19.71
N ALA A 316 -0.20 -1.50 19.47
CA ALA A 316 -0.15 -2.79 20.14
C ALA A 316 0.08 -2.66 21.66
N HIS A 317 0.88 -1.66 22.09
CA HIS A 317 1.05 -1.37 23.52
C HIS A 317 -0.28 -0.89 24.13
N GLN A 318 -0.97 0.04 23.49
CA GLN A 318 -2.23 0.55 23.98
C GLN A 318 -3.36 -0.50 23.95
N ALA A 319 -3.40 -1.33 22.91
CA ALA A 319 -4.32 -2.47 22.85
C ALA A 319 -4.11 -3.42 24.04
N TYR A 320 -2.83 -3.69 24.39
CA TYR A 320 -2.53 -4.47 25.59
C TYR A 320 -3.04 -3.80 26.88
N VAL A 321 -2.83 -2.49 27.02
CA VAL A 321 -3.32 -1.72 28.18
C VAL A 321 -4.85 -1.78 28.28
N GLU A 322 -5.57 -1.65 27.17
CA GLU A 322 -7.03 -1.71 27.16
C GLU A 322 -7.56 -3.12 27.48
N VAL A 323 -6.94 -4.14 26.92
CA VAL A 323 -7.40 -5.54 27.08
C VAL A 323 -7.07 -6.11 28.46
N ARG A 324 -5.86 -5.83 28.97
CA ARG A 324 -5.35 -6.46 30.22
C ARG A 324 -5.50 -5.59 31.45
N SER A 325 -5.76 -4.29 31.29
CA SER A 325 -5.85 -3.33 32.39
C SER A 325 -4.72 -3.49 33.45
N PRO A 326 -3.45 -3.44 33.05
CA PRO A 326 -2.34 -3.69 33.96
C PRO A 326 -2.30 -2.63 35.07
N TYR A 327 -1.81 -3.02 36.26
CA TYR A 327 -1.78 -2.17 37.45
C TYR A 327 -0.94 -0.88 37.31
N TRP A 328 -0.04 -0.84 36.33
CA TRP A 328 0.88 0.27 36.09
C TRP A 328 0.40 1.27 35.02
N LYS A 329 -0.86 1.20 34.58
CA LYS A 329 -1.42 2.10 33.55
C LYS A 329 -1.72 3.50 34.09
#